data_2d4e0e6dcda4f16a80a211a8077ae0b2
#
_entry.id   2d4e0e6dcda4f16a80a211a8077ae0b2
#
_cell.length_a   1.000
_cell.length_b   1.000
_cell.length_c   1.000
_cell.angle_alpha   90.00
_cell.angle_beta   90.00
_cell.angle_gamma   90.00
#
_symmetry.space_group_name_H-M   'P 1'
#
loop_
_entity.id
_entity.type
_entity.pdbx_description
1 polymer ?
#
loop_
_entity_poly.entity_id
_entity_poly.type
_entity_poly.pdbx_seq_one_letter_code
_entity_poly.pdbx_strand_id
1 'polypeptide(L)'
;MTSLAFPLFAHAMEQPSSQRVMSVDWTQTETMLALGVVPVGVAQGQDYDAWVKAPMLPKQTKDVGLRTQPNIERIYELNPDRIFIAPYFSAMENRLAEIAPVTTIDLYGQGITDWSVLTQFTRTFGKELGREIEAETFIEQSEAQLALLKQKVDQDSAPLLMVQFMDTKHVRVFGENSLYSQAINKLGLTNAWTEETNSWGFSMVGIDKLAGIKAQIVIVDPLPHGGEQQLAQDQFWQYIVEQSGHPVMRVDPVWSFGAMPSAVRFAHLIAAAKEKGHF
;
A
#
# COMPACT_ATOMS: atom_id res chain seq x y z
N MET A 1 -45.34 -47.64 25.66
CA MET A 1 -44.25 -47.14 24.82
C MET A 1 -44.07 -45.66 25.13
N THR A 2 -43.14 -45.35 26.03
CA THR A 2 -42.87 -43.99 26.51
C THR A 2 -41.66 -43.44 25.74
N SER A 3 -41.89 -42.44 24.90
CA SER A 3 -40.85 -41.76 24.13
C SER A 3 -40.14 -40.74 25.00
N LEU A 4 -38.84 -40.96 25.27
CA LEU A 4 -37.97 -40.01 25.92
C LEU A 4 -37.46 -39.03 24.87
N ALA A 5 -37.87 -37.76 24.92
CA ALA A 5 -37.32 -36.66 24.14
C ALA A 5 -36.10 -36.12 24.89
N PHE A 6 -34.90 -36.22 24.26
CA PHE A 6 -33.67 -35.55 24.71
C PHE A 6 -33.70 -34.10 24.21
N PRO A 7 -33.45 -33.10 25.09
CA PRO A 7 -33.28 -31.73 24.61
C PRO A 7 -31.92 -31.57 23.94
N LEU A 8 -31.90 -31.21 22.65
CA LEU A 8 -30.73 -30.71 21.97
C LEU A 8 -30.37 -29.31 22.54
N PHE A 9 -29.39 -29.25 23.38
CA PHE A 9 -28.72 -27.97 23.70
C PHE A 9 -27.92 -27.52 22.47
N ALA A 10 -28.50 -26.63 21.69
CA ALA A 10 -27.77 -25.87 20.71
C ALA A 10 -26.82 -24.94 21.48
N HIS A 11 -25.53 -25.31 21.55
CA HIS A 11 -24.50 -24.36 21.92
C HIS A 11 -24.46 -23.33 20.79
N ALA A 12 -25.00 -22.15 21.07
CA ALA A 12 -24.66 -20.98 20.25
C ALA A 12 -23.14 -20.78 20.40
N MET A 13 -22.38 -21.06 19.34
CA MET A 13 -20.99 -20.63 19.25
C MET A 13 -21.06 -19.10 19.32
N GLU A 14 -20.70 -18.53 20.46
CA GLU A 14 -20.40 -17.11 20.57
C GLU A 14 -19.30 -16.83 19.53
N GLN A 15 -19.65 -16.06 18.50
CA GLN A 15 -18.62 -15.51 17.61
C GLN A 15 -17.70 -14.67 18.50
N PRO A 16 -16.39 -14.88 18.46
CA PRO A 16 -15.47 -14.06 19.22
C PRO A 16 -15.77 -12.60 18.88
N SER A 17 -16.00 -11.79 19.92
CA SER A 17 -16.24 -10.36 19.78
C SER A 17 -15.10 -9.82 18.92
N SER A 18 -15.44 -9.19 17.78
CA SER A 18 -14.42 -8.66 16.87
C SER A 18 -13.53 -7.69 17.64
N GLN A 19 -12.24 -8.01 17.75
CA GLN A 19 -11.27 -7.18 18.44
C GLN A 19 -11.32 -5.76 17.88
N ARG A 20 -11.43 -4.76 18.75
CA ARG A 20 -11.46 -3.34 18.39
C ARG A 20 -10.04 -2.85 18.17
N VAL A 21 -9.55 -2.97 16.95
CA VAL A 21 -8.18 -2.59 16.60
C VAL A 21 -8.14 -1.25 15.86
N MET A 22 -7.00 -0.57 15.95
CA MET A 22 -6.73 0.61 15.15
C MET A 22 -5.24 0.71 14.78
N SER A 23 -4.93 1.56 13.80
CA SER A 23 -3.57 1.94 13.48
C SER A 23 -3.50 3.42 13.08
N VAL A 24 -2.36 4.06 13.36
CA VAL A 24 -2.00 5.36 12.81
C VAL A 24 -1.25 5.23 11.48
N ASP A 25 -0.87 4.01 11.12
CA ASP A 25 -0.15 3.68 9.89
C ASP A 25 -1.10 3.16 8.79
N TRP A 26 -0.98 3.71 7.59
CA TRP A 26 -1.86 3.35 6.47
C TRP A 26 -1.56 1.99 5.87
N THR A 27 -0.30 1.55 5.92
CA THR A 27 0.13 0.21 5.48
C THR A 27 -0.54 -0.88 6.30
N GLN A 28 -0.60 -0.67 7.61
CA GLN A 28 -1.28 -1.57 8.53
C GLN A 28 -2.79 -1.47 8.37
N THR A 29 -3.33 -0.25 8.15
CA THR A 29 -4.77 -0.04 7.92
C THR A 29 -5.26 -0.75 6.67
N GLU A 30 -4.56 -0.61 5.52
CA GLU A 30 -4.95 -1.31 4.29
C GLU A 30 -4.86 -2.83 4.45
N THR A 31 -3.87 -3.32 5.21
CA THR A 31 -3.73 -4.75 5.48
C THR A 31 -4.85 -5.27 6.38
N MET A 32 -5.25 -4.53 7.44
CA MET A 32 -6.45 -4.87 8.24
C MET A 32 -7.67 -5.06 7.35
N LEU A 33 -7.93 -4.07 6.48
CA LEU A 33 -9.08 -4.09 5.58
C LEU A 33 -9.03 -5.25 4.59
N ALA A 34 -7.85 -5.56 4.05
CA ALA A 34 -7.66 -6.70 3.15
C ALA A 34 -7.90 -8.05 3.85
N LEU A 35 -7.64 -8.14 5.15
CA LEU A 35 -7.91 -9.31 5.98
C LEU A 35 -9.32 -9.31 6.62
N GLY A 36 -10.20 -8.42 6.16
CA GLY A 36 -11.59 -8.34 6.62
C GLY A 36 -11.77 -7.73 8.02
N VAL A 37 -10.75 -7.07 8.55
CA VAL A 37 -10.81 -6.37 9.84
C VAL A 37 -11.03 -4.88 9.61
N VAL A 38 -12.13 -4.35 10.14
CA VAL A 38 -12.45 -2.93 10.07
C VAL A 38 -11.87 -2.22 11.29
N PRO A 39 -10.88 -1.31 11.11
CA PRO A 39 -10.32 -0.58 12.23
C PRO A 39 -11.33 0.40 12.81
N VAL A 40 -11.34 0.54 14.15
CA VAL A 40 -12.21 1.52 14.82
C VAL A 40 -11.73 2.96 14.61
N GLY A 41 -10.44 3.15 14.36
CA GLY A 41 -9.82 4.44 14.10
C GLY A 41 -8.68 4.36 13.09
N VAL A 42 -8.47 5.46 12.38
CA VAL A 42 -7.36 5.70 11.44
C VAL A 42 -6.91 7.16 11.57
N ALA A 43 -5.63 7.43 11.37
CA ALA A 43 -5.15 8.79 11.29
C ALA A 43 -5.18 9.32 9.85
N GLN A 44 -5.58 10.60 9.67
CA GLN A 44 -5.66 11.28 8.37
C GLN A 44 -6.50 10.48 7.35
N GLY A 45 -7.76 10.16 7.72
CA GLY A 45 -8.62 9.33 6.89
C GLY A 45 -8.91 9.89 5.50
N GLN A 46 -9.06 11.21 5.34
CA GLN A 46 -9.23 11.84 4.04
C GLN A 46 -8.00 11.67 3.15
N ASP A 47 -6.81 11.83 3.74
CA ASP A 47 -5.56 11.63 3.01
C ASP A 47 -5.35 10.15 2.68
N TYR A 48 -5.75 9.22 3.57
CA TYR A 48 -5.78 7.79 3.25
C TYR A 48 -6.59 7.52 1.98
N ASP A 49 -7.81 8.03 1.89
CA ASP A 49 -8.66 7.83 0.72
C ASP A 49 -8.07 8.48 -0.54
N ALA A 50 -7.32 9.58 -0.40
CA ALA A 50 -6.66 10.25 -1.52
C ALA A 50 -5.40 9.53 -2.03
N TRP A 51 -4.59 8.96 -1.11
CA TRP A 51 -3.28 8.38 -1.44
C TRP A 51 -3.29 6.85 -1.57
N VAL A 52 -4.08 6.16 -0.75
CA VAL A 52 -4.24 4.70 -0.80
C VAL A 52 -5.34 4.32 -1.78
N LYS A 53 -6.47 5.01 -1.71
CA LYS A 53 -7.66 4.89 -2.57
C LYS A 53 -8.39 3.54 -2.49
N ALA A 54 -7.68 2.45 -2.37
CA ALA A 54 -8.26 1.11 -2.18
C ALA A 54 -7.32 0.21 -1.36
N PRO A 55 -7.86 -0.54 -0.38
CA PRO A 55 -9.29 -0.57 0.00
C PRO A 55 -9.75 0.75 0.64
N MET A 56 -10.97 1.17 0.35
CA MET A 56 -11.57 2.39 0.93
C MET A 56 -11.87 2.20 2.42
N LEU A 57 -11.77 3.30 3.19
CA LEU A 57 -12.15 3.28 4.60
C LEU A 57 -13.66 3.09 4.76
N PRO A 58 -14.10 2.12 5.58
CA PRO A 58 -15.49 1.99 5.95
C PRO A 58 -15.97 3.23 6.74
N LYS A 59 -17.22 3.66 6.53
CA LYS A 59 -17.83 4.86 7.15
C LYS A 59 -17.81 4.86 8.69
N GLN A 60 -17.76 3.68 9.30
CA GLN A 60 -17.70 3.53 10.76
C GLN A 60 -16.30 3.79 11.33
N THR A 61 -15.23 3.68 10.54
CA THR A 61 -13.86 4.02 10.96
C THR A 61 -13.75 5.52 11.25
N LYS A 62 -13.25 5.86 12.42
CA LYS A 62 -13.15 7.26 12.87
C LYS A 62 -11.77 7.83 12.58
N ASP A 63 -11.72 9.07 12.11
CA ASP A 63 -10.47 9.80 11.96
C ASP A 63 -9.99 10.28 13.34
N VAL A 64 -8.73 9.95 13.67
CA VAL A 64 -8.10 10.33 14.94
C VAL A 64 -7.08 11.46 14.79
N GLY A 65 -7.09 12.21 13.68
CA GLY A 65 -6.18 13.35 13.45
C GLY A 65 -4.91 12.97 12.72
N LEU A 66 -3.83 13.71 12.95
CA LEU A 66 -2.57 13.54 12.22
C LEU A 66 -1.88 12.21 12.55
N ARG A 67 -1.25 11.59 11.56
CA ARG A 67 -0.47 10.34 11.75
C ARG A 67 0.69 10.52 12.74
N THR A 68 1.37 11.67 12.69
CA THR A 68 2.50 11.99 13.58
C THR A 68 2.10 12.63 14.89
N GLN A 69 0.85 13.10 15.02
CA GLN A 69 0.30 13.70 16.22
C GLN A 69 -1.21 13.40 16.32
N PRO A 70 -1.59 12.14 16.57
CA PRO A 70 -2.98 11.77 16.68
C PRO A 70 -3.65 12.37 17.92
N ASN A 71 -4.94 12.57 17.85
CA ASN A 71 -5.74 13.06 18.97
C ASN A 71 -5.95 11.92 19.98
N ILE A 72 -5.23 11.96 21.07
CA ILE A 72 -5.20 10.97 22.13
C ILE A 72 -6.57 10.80 22.81
N GLU A 73 -7.30 11.91 23.02
CA GLU A 73 -8.63 11.90 23.62
C GLU A 73 -9.61 11.12 22.73
N ARG A 74 -9.57 11.36 21.42
CA ARG A 74 -10.38 10.59 20.47
C ARG A 74 -10.01 9.11 20.46
N ILE A 75 -8.74 8.77 20.54
CA ILE A 75 -8.31 7.36 20.63
C ILE A 75 -8.86 6.74 21.92
N TYR A 76 -8.77 7.45 23.04
CA TYR A 76 -9.31 7.00 24.31
C TYR A 76 -10.85 6.76 24.24
N GLU A 77 -11.60 7.67 23.63
CA GLU A 77 -13.05 7.54 23.42
C GLU A 77 -13.40 6.33 22.53
N LEU A 78 -12.54 6.00 21.56
CA LEU A 78 -12.73 4.83 20.71
C LEU A 78 -12.53 3.52 21.45
N ASN A 79 -11.89 3.55 22.61
CA ASN A 79 -11.63 2.39 23.47
C ASN A 79 -11.17 1.16 22.65
N PRO A 80 -10.01 1.24 21.97
CA PRO A 80 -9.46 0.12 21.23
C PRO A 80 -8.94 -0.97 22.19
N ASP A 81 -9.02 -2.23 21.78
CA ASP A 81 -8.43 -3.36 22.51
C ASP A 81 -6.92 -3.46 22.20
N ARG A 82 -6.50 -2.97 21.03
CA ARG A 82 -5.11 -2.96 20.58
C ARG A 82 -4.85 -1.85 19.57
N ILE A 83 -3.65 -1.27 19.64
CA ILE A 83 -3.17 -0.25 18.71
C ILE A 83 -1.94 -0.80 17.98
N PHE A 84 -1.96 -0.73 16.65
CA PHE A 84 -0.83 -1.13 15.81
C PHE A 84 -0.08 0.12 15.33
N ILE A 85 1.25 0.04 15.33
CA ILE A 85 2.13 1.10 14.81
C ILE A 85 3.28 0.50 14.00
N ALA A 86 3.83 1.28 13.07
CA ALA A 86 5.12 0.99 12.46
C ALA A 86 6.27 1.64 13.29
N PRO A 87 7.52 1.18 13.17
CA PRO A 87 8.67 1.76 13.90
C PRO A 87 8.84 3.26 13.71
N TYR A 88 8.43 3.80 12.55
CA TYR A 88 8.41 5.24 12.29
C TYR A 88 7.62 6.05 13.33
N PHE A 89 6.64 5.42 13.98
CA PHE A 89 5.76 6.04 14.99
C PHE A 89 6.14 5.69 16.42
N SER A 90 7.31 5.09 16.67
CA SER A 90 7.75 4.65 18.00
C SER A 90 7.82 5.77 19.04
N ALA A 91 8.06 7.01 18.63
CA ALA A 91 8.08 8.16 19.55
C ALA A 91 6.75 8.37 20.30
N MET A 92 5.63 7.86 19.78
CA MET A 92 4.31 7.97 20.44
C MET A 92 3.89 6.71 21.18
N GLU A 93 4.67 5.62 21.13
CA GLU A 93 4.32 4.31 21.67
C GLU A 93 3.93 4.36 23.14
N ASN A 94 4.74 5.00 24.00
CA ASN A 94 4.46 5.11 25.42
C ASN A 94 3.12 5.81 25.69
N ARG A 95 2.82 6.85 24.95
CA ARG A 95 1.57 7.61 25.11
C ARG A 95 0.35 6.81 24.63
N LEU A 96 0.48 6.03 23.57
CA LEU A 96 -0.57 5.14 23.08
C LEU A 96 -0.78 3.96 24.03
N ALA A 97 0.30 3.46 24.66
CA ALA A 97 0.25 2.35 25.60
C ALA A 97 -0.50 2.70 26.90
N GLU A 98 -0.69 3.97 27.22
CA GLU A 98 -1.58 4.42 28.32
C GLU A 98 -3.06 4.14 28.03
N ILE A 99 -3.43 3.93 26.74
CA ILE A 99 -4.81 3.68 26.31
C ILE A 99 -5.06 2.19 26.09
N ALA A 100 -4.21 1.53 25.33
CA ALA A 100 -4.34 0.12 24.99
C ALA A 100 -2.97 -0.50 24.66
N PRO A 101 -2.81 -1.84 24.72
CA PRO A 101 -1.61 -2.51 24.28
C PRO A 101 -1.19 -2.10 22.87
N VAL A 102 0.07 -1.71 22.70
CA VAL A 102 0.64 -1.33 21.41
C VAL A 102 1.44 -2.49 20.85
N THR A 103 1.26 -2.76 19.56
CA THR A 103 2.04 -3.75 18.80
C THR A 103 2.75 -3.05 17.65
N THR A 104 4.08 -3.10 17.66
CA THR A 104 4.91 -2.54 16.59
C THR A 104 5.25 -3.62 15.58
N ILE A 105 4.89 -3.41 14.30
CA ILE A 105 5.20 -4.34 13.20
C ILE A 105 5.89 -3.56 12.10
N ASP A 106 7.08 -4.05 11.71
CA ASP A 106 7.93 -3.44 10.69
C ASP A 106 7.77 -4.12 9.33
N LEU A 107 7.74 -3.33 8.27
CA LEU A 107 7.82 -3.79 6.89
C LEU A 107 9.05 -3.21 6.18
N TYR A 108 9.42 -1.97 6.50
CA TYR A 108 10.40 -1.19 5.72
C TYR A 108 11.79 -1.08 6.36
N GLY A 109 12.01 -1.65 7.53
CA GLY A 109 13.30 -1.51 8.23
C GLY A 109 14.50 -2.04 7.44
N GLN A 110 14.30 -3.11 6.66
CA GLN A 110 15.32 -3.69 5.77
C GLN A 110 15.03 -3.44 4.28
N GLY A 111 13.96 -2.70 3.96
CA GLY A 111 13.45 -2.55 2.61
C GLY A 111 12.69 -3.79 2.10
N ILE A 112 11.99 -3.63 0.97
CA ILE A 112 11.26 -4.73 0.32
C ILE A 112 12.17 -5.32 -0.77
N THR A 113 13.03 -6.25 -0.36
CA THR A 113 14.06 -6.85 -1.22
C THR A 113 13.49 -7.86 -2.21
N ASP A 114 12.38 -8.49 -1.85
CA ASP A 114 11.67 -9.45 -2.69
C ASP A 114 10.21 -9.60 -2.24
N TRP A 115 9.42 -10.34 -3.01
CA TRP A 115 8.00 -10.55 -2.73
C TRP A 115 7.71 -11.29 -1.42
N SER A 116 8.65 -12.11 -0.95
CA SER A 116 8.46 -12.87 0.30
C SER A 116 8.36 -11.96 1.52
N VAL A 117 8.98 -10.77 1.49
CA VAL A 117 8.86 -9.75 2.54
C VAL A 117 7.41 -9.32 2.72
N LEU A 118 6.68 -9.09 1.62
CA LEU A 118 5.25 -8.72 1.65
C LEU A 118 4.38 -9.87 2.16
N THR A 119 4.63 -11.11 1.71
CA THR A 119 3.88 -12.27 2.18
C THR A 119 4.12 -12.55 3.65
N GLN A 120 5.39 -12.44 4.11
CA GLN A 120 5.73 -12.63 5.52
C GLN A 120 5.11 -11.56 6.42
N PHE A 121 5.12 -10.30 5.98
CA PHE A 121 4.43 -9.22 6.69
C PHE A 121 2.93 -9.53 6.81
N THR A 122 2.28 -9.94 5.73
CA THR A 122 0.84 -10.28 5.70
C THR A 122 0.52 -11.41 6.68
N ARG A 123 1.35 -12.49 6.71
CA ARG A 123 1.22 -13.59 7.67
C ARG A 123 1.39 -13.13 9.11
N THR A 124 2.45 -12.38 9.38
CA THR A 124 2.75 -11.86 10.72
C THR A 124 1.61 -10.99 11.22
N PHE A 125 1.13 -10.08 10.36
CA PHE A 125 0.02 -9.19 10.71
C PHE A 125 -1.30 -9.94 10.88
N GLY A 126 -1.57 -10.93 10.03
CA GLY A 126 -2.73 -11.82 10.14
C GLY A 126 -2.73 -12.60 11.47
N LYS A 127 -1.58 -13.11 11.90
CA LYS A 127 -1.43 -13.78 13.20
C LYS A 127 -1.74 -12.84 14.37
N GLU A 128 -1.23 -11.60 14.32
CA GLU A 128 -1.49 -10.60 15.37
C GLU A 128 -2.96 -10.16 15.44
N LEU A 129 -3.68 -10.31 14.34
CA LEU A 129 -5.13 -10.02 14.25
C LEU A 129 -6.01 -11.25 14.53
N GLY A 130 -5.44 -12.47 14.67
CA GLY A 130 -6.20 -13.72 14.70
C GLY A 130 -6.92 -14.00 13.36
N ARG A 131 -6.25 -13.67 12.25
CA ARG A 131 -6.75 -13.77 10.86
C ARG A 131 -5.78 -14.55 9.96
N GLU A 132 -5.22 -15.64 10.49
CA GLU A 132 -4.24 -16.45 9.78
C GLU A 132 -4.82 -17.08 8.52
N ILE A 133 -6.06 -17.55 8.56
CA ILE A 133 -6.74 -18.17 7.41
C ILE A 133 -7.00 -17.12 6.34
N GLU A 134 -7.49 -15.95 6.71
CA GLU A 134 -7.74 -14.84 5.80
C GLU A 134 -6.44 -14.33 5.19
N ALA A 135 -5.34 -14.32 5.94
CA ALA A 135 -4.03 -13.92 5.45
C ALA A 135 -3.51 -14.89 4.37
N GLU A 136 -3.54 -16.20 4.61
CA GLU A 136 -3.17 -17.18 3.59
C GLU A 136 -4.08 -17.13 2.37
N THR A 137 -5.39 -17.03 2.58
CA THR A 137 -6.36 -16.89 1.49
C THR A 137 -6.07 -15.65 0.63
N PHE A 138 -5.78 -14.51 1.27
CA PHE A 138 -5.44 -13.27 0.58
C PHE A 138 -4.14 -13.40 -0.21
N ILE A 139 -3.11 -14.06 0.35
CA ILE A 139 -1.84 -14.32 -0.32
C ILE A 139 -2.07 -15.20 -1.57
N GLU A 140 -2.75 -16.33 -1.41
CA GLU A 140 -3.04 -17.27 -2.51
C GLU A 140 -3.83 -16.59 -3.65
N GLN A 141 -4.88 -15.85 -3.30
CA GLN A 141 -5.68 -15.12 -4.29
C GLN A 141 -4.85 -14.05 -5.01
N SER A 142 -4.00 -13.31 -4.28
CA SER A 142 -3.11 -12.31 -4.85
C SER A 142 -2.11 -12.92 -5.83
N GLU A 143 -1.47 -14.04 -5.47
CA GLU A 143 -0.54 -14.76 -6.34
C GLU A 143 -1.22 -15.27 -7.62
N ALA A 144 -2.43 -15.82 -7.49
CA ALA A 144 -3.21 -16.29 -8.64
C ALA A 144 -3.58 -15.14 -9.59
N GLN A 145 -4.01 -13.99 -9.03
CA GLN A 145 -4.32 -12.79 -9.81
C GLN A 145 -3.09 -12.26 -10.55
N LEU A 146 -1.95 -12.15 -9.87
CA LEU A 146 -0.70 -11.69 -10.48
C LEU A 146 -0.23 -12.62 -11.60
N ALA A 147 -0.38 -13.94 -11.43
CA ALA A 147 -0.06 -14.90 -12.48
C ALA A 147 -0.96 -14.74 -13.74
N LEU A 148 -2.24 -14.43 -13.56
CA LEU A 148 -3.14 -14.12 -14.67
C LEU A 148 -2.79 -12.79 -15.35
N LEU A 149 -2.45 -11.74 -14.56
CA LEU A 149 -2.03 -10.45 -15.11
C LEU A 149 -0.73 -10.56 -15.91
N LYS A 150 0.22 -11.37 -15.44
CA LYS A 150 1.48 -11.63 -16.15
C LYS A 150 1.26 -12.15 -17.57
N GLN A 151 0.24 -13.00 -17.78
CA GLN A 151 -0.08 -13.55 -19.11
C GLN A 151 -0.64 -12.49 -20.09
N LYS A 152 -1.14 -11.37 -19.57
CA LYS A 152 -1.75 -10.29 -20.36
C LYS A 152 -0.77 -9.16 -20.71
N VAL A 153 0.39 -9.14 -20.07
CA VAL A 153 1.39 -8.09 -20.27
C VAL A 153 2.47 -8.59 -21.23
N ASP A 154 2.82 -7.74 -22.21
CA ASP A 154 3.94 -8.01 -23.12
C ASP A 154 5.26 -8.00 -22.34
N GLN A 155 5.96 -9.12 -22.34
CA GLN A 155 7.21 -9.33 -21.63
C GLN A 155 8.41 -8.61 -22.29
N ASP A 156 8.29 -8.29 -23.58
CA ASP A 156 9.30 -7.54 -24.33
C ASP A 156 9.12 -6.01 -24.21
N SER A 157 8.26 -5.57 -23.31
CA SER A 157 8.01 -4.16 -23.03
C SER A 157 9.27 -3.45 -22.52
N ALA A 158 9.39 -2.16 -22.85
CA ALA A 158 10.43 -1.30 -22.28
C ALA A 158 10.42 -1.33 -20.74
N PRO A 159 11.58 -1.18 -20.09
CA PRO A 159 11.66 -1.03 -18.65
C PRO A 159 10.79 0.14 -18.15
N LEU A 160 10.26 0.02 -16.93
CA LEU A 160 9.41 1.03 -16.32
C LEU A 160 10.22 1.91 -15.37
N LEU A 161 10.02 3.22 -15.46
CA LEU A 161 10.59 4.20 -14.53
C LEU A 161 9.47 4.77 -13.66
N MET A 162 9.26 4.21 -12.47
CA MET A 162 8.19 4.62 -11.57
C MET A 162 8.58 5.90 -10.83
N VAL A 163 7.77 6.94 -10.97
CA VAL A 163 8.00 8.24 -10.35
C VAL A 163 6.75 8.76 -9.65
N GLN A 164 6.95 9.51 -8.57
CA GLN A 164 5.92 10.26 -7.88
C GLN A 164 6.40 11.70 -7.67
N PHE A 165 5.67 12.65 -8.22
CA PHE A 165 6.03 14.07 -8.12
C PHE A 165 5.79 14.61 -6.72
N MET A 166 6.80 15.24 -6.14
CA MET A 166 6.72 15.97 -4.88
C MET A 166 6.40 17.45 -5.13
N ASP A 167 6.98 17.97 -6.19
CA ASP A 167 6.67 19.24 -6.84
C ASP A 167 6.99 19.10 -8.34
N THR A 168 6.96 20.17 -9.12
CA THR A 168 7.21 20.10 -10.56
C THR A 168 8.69 19.93 -10.95
N LYS A 169 9.60 19.94 -9.97
CA LYS A 169 11.05 19.81 -10.18
C LYS A 169 11.66 18.60 -9.49
N HIS A 170 10.99 18.04 -8.48
CA HIS A 170 11.48 16.95 -7.67
C HIS A 170 10.52 15.77 -7.69
N VAL A 171 11.10 14.60 -7.81
CA VAL A 171 10.38 13.33 -7.81
C VAL A 171 10.99 12.34 -6.83
N ARG A 172 10.15 11.47 -6.29
CA ARG A 172 10.61 10.17 -5.80
C ARG A 172 10.72 9.25 -7.00
N VAL A 173 11.88 8.65 -7.20
CA VAL A 173 12.08 7.57 -8.16
C VAL A 173 12.22 6.28 -7.40
N PHE A 174 11.44 5.27 -7.77
CA PHE A 174 11.39 4.00 -7.04
C PHE A 174 12.33 2.97 -7.66
N GLY A 175 13.22 2.43 -6.82
CA GLY A 175 14.22 1.43 -7.20
C GLY A 175 13.79 0.00 -6.93
N GLU A 176 14.76 -0.93 -7.03
CA GLU A 176 14.50 -2.37 -6.98
C GLU A 176 13.92 -2.84 -5.64
N ASN A 177 14.30 -2.22 -4.53
CA ASN A 177 13.81 -2.52 -3.19
C ASN A 177 12.48 -1.80 -2.83
N SER A 178 11.73 -1.34 -3.84
CA SER A 178 10.44 -0.69 -3.65
C SER A 178 9.27 -1.67 -3.82
N LEU A 179 8.13 -1.34 -3.21
CA LEU A 179 6.86 -2.01 -3.44
C LEU A 179 6.52 -2.13 -4.93
N TYR A 180 6.70 -1.03 -5.66
CA TYR A 180 6.36 -0.98 -7.09
C TYR A 180 7.22 -1.92 -7.92
N SER A 181 8.52 -2.02 -7.61
CA SER A 181 9.41 -2.93 -8.31
C SER A 181 9.00 -4.38 -8.07
N GLN A 182 8.68 -4.75 -6.84
CA GLN A 182 8.21 -6.09 -6.55
C GLN A 182 6.90 -6.43 -7.28
N ALA A 183 6.00 -5.46 -7.42
CA ALA A 183 4.75 -5.65 -8.14
C ALA A 183 4.97 -5.87 -9.65
N ILE A 184 5.83 -5.07 -10.30
CA ILE A 184 6.13 -5.24 -11.73
C ILE A 184 6.97 -6.48 -12.00
N ASN A 185 7.86 -6.88 -11.09
CA ASN A 185 8.64 -8.12 -11.19
C ASN A 185 7.71 -9.35 -11.23
N LYS A 186 6.60 -9.34 -10.46
CA LYS A 186 5.55 -10.38 -10.54
C LYS A 186 4.87 -10.44 -11.92
N LEU A 187 4.81 -9.32 -12.62
CA LEU A 187 4.31 -9.26 -14.00
C LEU A 187 5.36 -9.64 -15.04
N GLY A 188 6.63 -9.86 -14.65
CA GLY A 188 7.75 -10.12 -15.55
C GLY A 188 8.32 -8.87 -16.21
N LEU A 189 7.98 -7.69 -15.71
CA LEU A 189 8.49 -6.40 -16.16
C LEU A 189 9.71 -5.98 -15.33
N THR A 190 10.53 -5.07 -15.85
CA THR A 190 11.78 -4.62 -15.22
C THR A 190 11.71 -3.14 -14.82
N ASN A 191 12.39 -2.80 -13.72
CA ASN A 191 12.59 -1.43 -13.29
C ASN A 191 13.78 -0.80 -14.04
N ALA A 192 13.63 0.46 -14.47
CA ALA A 192 14.68 1.19 -15.15
C ALA A 192 15.62 1.94 -14.20
N TRP A 193 15.26 2.15 -12.95
CA TRP A 193 16.10 2.86 -11.99
C TRP A 193 17.11 1.92 -11.34
N THR A 194 18.39 2.15 -11.63
CA THR A 194 19.51 1.31 -11.17
C THR A 194 20.35 1.96 -10.08
N GLU A 195 20.09 3.23 -9.74
CA GLU A 195 20.80 3.94 -8.68
C GLU A 195 20.32 3.49 -7.30
N GLU A 196 21.18 3.70 -6.30
CA GLU A 196 20.86 3.37 -4.91
C GLU A 196 19.62 4.12 -4.41
N THR A 197 18.86 3.46 -3.55
CA THR A 197 17.68 4.01 -2.90
C THR A 197 17.77 3.79 -1.38
N ASN A 198 16.95 4.54 -0.62
CA ASN A 198 16.84 4.34 0.81
C ASN A 198 16.06 3.03 1.16
N SER A 199 15.92 2.71 2.44
CA SER A 199 15.17 1.53 2.90
C SER A 199 13.67 1.57 2.52
N TRP A 200 13.13 2.75 2.20
CA TRP A 200 11.76 2.90 1.69
C TRP A 200 11.63 2.62 0.18
N GLY A 201 12.74 2.28 -0.48
CA GLY A 201 12.78 1.93 -1.87
C GLY A 201 12.73 3.11 -2.85
N PHE A 202 13.10 4.32 -2.44
CA PHE A 202 13.13 5.47 -3.34
C PHE A 202 14.36 6.36 -3.15
N SER A 203 14.69 7.11 -4.20
CA SER A 203 15.57 8.28 -4.16
C SER A 203 14.77 9.54 -4.43
N MET A 204 15.04 10.62 -3.69
CA MET A 204 14.50 11.96 -3.96
C MET A 204 15.47 12.70 -4.86
N VAL A 205 15.07 12.98 -6.10
CA VAL A 205 15.94 13.60 -7.10
C VAL A 205 15.24 14.71 -7.88
N GLY A 206 16.01 15.59 -8.50
CA GLY A 206 15.49 16.51 -9.50
C GLY A 206 15.08 15.75 -10.75
N ILE A 207 14.12 16.28 -11.53
CA ILE A 207 13.67 15.69 -12.79
C ILE A 207 14.81 15.57 -13.83
N ASP A 208 15.90 16.37 -13.69
CA ASP A 208 17.09 16.30 -14.51
C ASP A 208 17.75 14.92 -14.49
N LYS A 209 17.65 14.18 -13.38
CA LYS A 209 18.17 12.82 -13.25
C LYS A 209 17.41 11.78 -14.07
N LEU A 210 16.22 12.11 -14.55
CA LEU A 210 15.45 11.25 -15.45
C LEU A 210 15.89 11.37 -16.91
N ALA A 211 16.62 12.44 -17.25
CA ALA A 211 17.05 12.70 -18.61
C ALA A 211 17.98 11.60 -19.14
N GLY A 212 17.67 11.09 -20.34
CA GLY A 212 18.48 10.06 -21.02
C GLY A 212 18.17 8.62 -20.58
N ILE A 213 17.33 8.39 -19.58
CA ILE A 213 16.89 7.04 -19.21
C ILE A 213 15.89 6.55 -20.27
N LYS A 214 16.24 5.47 -20.97
CA LYS A 214 15.40 4.82 -21.98
C LYS A 214 14.41 3.88 -21.30
N ALA A 215 13.23 4.39 -20.98
CA ALA A 215 12.21 3.67 -20.23
C ALA A 215 10.83 4.30 -20.41
N GLN A 216 9.79 3.54 -20.21
CA GLN A 216 8.44 4.09 -20.08
C GLN A 216 8.27 4.71 -18.69
N ILE A 217 8.15 6.04 -18.63
CA ILE A 217 7.92 6.76 -17.38
C ILE A 217 6.51 6.47 -16.89
N VAL A 218 6.39 6.03 -15.64
CA VAL A 218 5.12 5.77 -14.95
C VAL A 218 4.94 6.78 -13.84
N ILE A 219 4.02 7.72 -14.01
CA ILE A 219 3.65 8.67 -12.96
C ILE A 219 2.58 8.03 -12.09
N VAL A 220 2.86 7.89 -10.80
CA VAL A 220 1.89 7.46 -9.80
C VAL A 220 1.25 8.68 -9.15
N ASP A 221 -0.05 8.85 -9.34
CA ASP A 221 -0.81 9.97 -8.76
C ASP A 221 -0.82 9.95 -7.20
N PRO A 222 -1.15 11.08 -6.54
CA PRO A 222 -1.57 12.35 -7.14
C PRO A 222 -0.39 13.22 -7.58
N LEU A 223 -0.58 13.98 -8.65
CA LEU A 223 0.29 15.11 -8.96
C LEU A 223 0.08 16.24 -7.94
N PRO A 224 1.11 17.05 -7.66
CA PRO A 224 0.96 18.28 -6.88
C PRO A 224 -0.09 19.21 -7.49
N HIS A 225 -0.70 20.05 -6.65
CA HIS A 225 -1.70 21.00 -7.11
C HIS A 225 -1.18 21.88 -8.26
N GLY A 226 -1.90 21.91 -9.37
CA GLY A 226 -1.48 22.62 -10.60
C GLY A 226 -0.34 21.94 -11.37
N GLY A 227 0.19 20.81 -10.91
CA GLY A 227 1.33 20.11 -11.49
C GLY A 227 1.08 19.65 -12.92
N GLU A 228 -0.13 19.21 -13.25
CA GLU A 228 -0.49 18.78 -14.60
C GLU A 228 -0.30 19.89 -15.63
N GLN A 229 -0.85 21.08 -15.35
CA GLN A 229 -0.70 22.24 -16.23
C GLN A 229 0.75 22.71 -16.35
N GLN A 230 1.49 22.68 -15.23
CA GLN A 230 2.89 23.10 -15.20
C GLN A 230 3.77 22.14 -16.00
N LEU A 231 3.63 20.83 -15.83
CA LEU A 231 4.37 19.81 -16.58
C LEU A 231 4.05 19.86 -18.08
N ALA A 232 2.79 20.11 -18.44
CA ALA A 232 2.37 20.26 -19.84
C ALA A 232 3.05 21.47 -20.54
N GLN A 233 3.47 22.49 -19.79
CA GLN A 233 4.13 23.68 -20.29
C GLN A 233 5.66 23.66 -20.11
N ASP A 234 6.19 22.71 -19.35
CA ASP A 234 7.63 22.62 -19.05
C ASP A 234 8.38 21.97 -20.22
N GLN A 235 9.17 22.77 -20.95
CA GLN A 235 9.97 22.31 -22.09
C GLN A 235 11.02 21.27 -21.69
N PHE A 236 11.55 21.37 -20.48
CA PHE A 236 12.54 20.41 -20.02
C PHE A 236 11.88 19.05 -19.69
N TRP A 237 10.71 19.06 -19.10
CA TRP A 237 9.92 17.83 -18.92
C TRP A 237 9.58 17.19 -20.29
N GLN A 238 9.12 17.98 -21.26
CA GLN A 238 8.86 17.48 -22.61
C GLN A 238 10.09 16.85 -23.25
N TYR A 239 11.26 17.48 -23.08
CA TYR A 239 12.53 16.92 -23.52
C TYR A 239 12.84 15.56 -22.85
N ILE A 240 12.63 15.44 -21.51
CA ILE A 240 12.82 14.17 -20.80
C ILE A 240 11.92 13.09 -21.38
N VAL A 241 10.64 13.40 -21.60
CA VAL A 241 9.67 12.47 -22.18
C VAL A 241 10.09 12.02 -23.58
N GLU A 242 10.50 12.95 -24.43
CA GLU A 242 11.00 12.63 -25.76
C GLU A 242 12.23 11.71 -25.69
N GLN A 243 13.19 12.04 -24.81
CA GLN A 243 14.40 11.22 -24.62
C GLN A 243 14.11 9.85 -24.05
N SER A 244 13.05 9.66 -23.28
CA SER A 244 12.66 8.35 -22.75
C SER A 244 12.31 7.35 -23.86
N GLY A 245 11.84 7.83 -25.00
CA GLY A 245 11.48 7.05 -26.18
C GLY A 245 10.09 6.41 -26.10
N HIS A 246 9.34 6.69 -25.03
CA HIS A 246 8.02 6.12 -24.79
C HIS A 246 7.05 7.17 -24.23
N PRO A 247 5.75 7.08 -24.54
CA PRO A 247 4.74 7.92 -23.92
C PRO A 247 4.69 7.70 -22.40
N VAL A 248 4.38 8.78 -21.67
CA VAL A 248 4.19 8.70 -20.22
C VAL A 248 2.93 7.92 -19.89
N MET A 249 3.07 6.93 -19.03
CA MET A 249 1.95 6.25 -18.40
C MET A 249 1.58 6.98 -17.11
N ARG A 250 0.30 7.21 -16.87
CA ARG A 250 -0.18 7.75 -15.60
C ARG A 250 -1.15 6.76 -14.97
N VAL A 251 -0.95 6.47 -13.70
CA VAL A 251 -1.77 5.53 -12.94
C VAL A 251 -2.39 6.20 -11.71
N ASP A 252 -3.55 5.73 -11.34
CA ASP A 252 -4.28 6.15 -10.13
C ASP A 252 -3.40 6.07 -8.87
N PRO A 253 -3.73 6.85 -7.81
CA PRO A 253 -3.02 6.76 -6.54
C PRO A 253 -2.94 5.34 -5.99
N VAL A 254 -1.74 4.98 -5.57
CA VAL A 254 -1.43 3.74 -4.83
C VAL A 254 -0.44 4.10 -3.74
N TRP A 255 -0.67 3.62 -2.52
CA TRP A 255 0.23 3.93 -1.41
C TRP A 255 1.64 3.40 -1.67
N SER A 256 2.58 4.32 -1.86
CA SER A 256 3.98 4.00 -2.21
C SER A 256 4.70 3.18 -1.13
N PHE A 257 4.23 3.31 0.10
CA PHE A 257 4.75 2.63 1.28
C PHE A 257 3.74 1.61 1.83
N GLY A 258 2.89 1.07 0.95
CA GLY A 258 1.90 0.07 1.28
C GLY A 258 2.49 -1.33 1.47
N ALA A 259 1.61 -2.28 1.71
CA ALA A 259 1.93 -3.70 1.78
C ALA A 259 1.41 -4.45 0.53
N MET A 260 1.13 -5.73 0.67
CA MET A 260 0.61 -6.56 -0.42
C MET A 260 -0.65 -6.00 -1.10
N PRO A 261 -1.65 -5.39 -0.41
CA PRO A 261 -2.81 -4.80 -1.08
C PRO A 261 -2.42 -3.73 -2.10
N SER A 262 -1.54 -2.78 -1.72
CA SER A 262 -1.02 -1.76 -2.64
C SER A 262 -0.19 -2.34 -3.78
N ALA A 263 0.64 -3.36 -3.53
CA ALA A 263 1.44 -4.02 -4.56
C ALA A 263 0.55 -4.68 -5.63
N VAL A 264 -0.45 -5.44 -5.20
CA VAL A 264 -1.43 -6.10 -6.11
C VAL A 264 -2.22 -5.06 -6.90
N ARG A 265 -2.68 -3.99 -6.23
CA ARG A 265 -3.37 -2.90 -6.89
C ARG A 265 -2.49 -2.22 -7.95
N PHE A 266 -1.23 -1.94 -7.64
CA PHE A 266 -0.31 -1.35 -8.60
C PHE A 266 -0.12 -2.24 -9.83
N ALA A 267 0.08 -3.55 -9.63
CA ALA A 267 0.18 -4.52 -10.72
C ALA A 267 -1.07 -4.51 -11.63
N HIS A 268 -2.27 -4.43 -11.05
CA HIS A 268 -3.52 -4.30 -11.82
C HIS A 268 -3.57 -3.03 -12.65
N LEU A 269 -3.15 -1.89 -12.08
CA LEU A 269 -3.14 -0.61 -12.80
C LEU A 269 -2.15 -0.63 -13.97
N ILE A 270 -0.96 -1.19 -13.77
CA ILE A 270 0.04 -1.33 -14.83
C ILE A 270 -0.50 -2.24 -15.96
N ALA A 271 -1.03 -3.41 -15.63
CA ALA A 271 -1.57 -4.32 -16.63
C ALA A 271 -2.73 -3.68 -17.42
N ALA A 272 -3.65 -3.00 -16.73
CA ALA A 272 -4.78 -2.31 -17.37
C ALA A 272 -4.34 -1.14 -18.27
N ALA A 273 -3.30 -0.39 -17.87
CA ALA A 273 -2.76 0.70 -18.68
C ALA A 273 -2.09 0.17 -19.95
N LYS A 274 -1.36 -0.96 -19.86
CA LYS A 274 -0.74 -1.62 -21.02
C LYS A 274 -1.78 -2.22 -21.98
N GLU A 275 -2.86 -2.84 -21.48
CA GLU A 275 -3.94 -3.38 -22.32
C GLU A 275 -4.66 -2.26 -23.13
N LYS A 276 -4.81 -1.07 -22.57
CA LYS A 276 -5.49 0.05 -23.25
C LYS A 276 -4.64 0.75 -24.30
N GLY A 277 -3.37 0.37 -24.45
CA GLY A 277 -2.46 1.02 -25.38
C GLY A 277 -2.27 2.52 -25.07
N HIS A 278 -2.37 2.92 -23.83
CA HIS A 278 -2.00 4.26 -23.39
C HIS A 278 -0.46 4.40 -23.47
N PHE A 279 -0.04 4.54 -24.73
CA PHE A 279 1.31 4.88 -25.12
C PHE A 279 1.36 6.36 -25.46
#